data_08d383ac5ed9958ea8d49de1a3333aeb
#
_entry.id   08d383ac5ed9958ea8d49de1a3333aeb
#
_cell.length_a   1.000
_cell.length_b   1.000
_cell.length_c   1.000
_cell.angle_alpha   90.00
_cell.angle_beta   90.00
_cell.angle_gamma   90.00
#
_symmetry.space_group_name_H-M   'P 1'
#
loop_
_entity.id
_entity.type
_entity.pdbx_description
1 polymer ?
#
loop_
_entity_poly.entity_id
_entity_poly.type
_entity_poly.pdbx_seq_one_letter_code
_entity_poly.pdbx_strand_id
1 'polypeptide(L)'
;MNYQITGWCAHLIRQHVKKGDLCIDATMGNGNDTLLLSQLCGDTGCVLAFDIQEMALSHTKELLEKENAARNYKLYLDSHVNMEKYAKPMSVSCIVFN
;
A
#
# COMPACT_ATOMS: atom_id res chain seq x y z
N MET A 1 5.92 -15.38 -1.71
CA MET A 1 5.37 -15.61 -0.38
C MET A 1 4.76 -14.34 0.17
N ASN A 2 3.58 -14.43 0.73
CA ASN A 2 2.84 -13.27 1.19
C ASN A 2 3.00 -13.06 2.68
N TYR A 3 3.25 -11.82 3.09
CA TYR A 3 3.14 -11.41 4.47
C TYR A 3 1.87 -10.63 4.67
N GLN A 4 1.19 -10.93 5.75
CA GLN A 4 0.00 -10.22 6.17
C GLN A 4 0.28 -9.55 7.50
N ILE A 5 0.19 -8.23 7.53
CA ILE A 5 0.45 -7.44 8.73
C ILE A 5 -0.85 -6.81 9.16
N THR A 6 -1.29 -7.14 10.37
CA THR A 6 -2.51 -6.59 10.95
C THR A 6 -2.14 -5.55 12.00
N GLY A 7 -2.79 -4.40 11.93
CA GLY A 7 -2.45 -3.27 12.77
C GLY A 7 -1.23 -2.52 12.24
N TRP A 8 -0.89 -1.40 12.88
CA TRP A 8 0.23 -0.58 12.45
C TRP A 8 1.51 -1.05 13.12
N CYS A 9 2.47 -1.47 12.31
CA CYS A 9 3.79 -1.83 12.80
C CYS A 9 4.84 -1.55 11.73
N ALA A 10 5.37 -0.33 11.75
CA ALA A 10 6.38 0.10 10.78
C ALA A 10 7.62 -0.79 10.80
N HIS A 11 7.99 -1.30 11.97
CA HIS A 11 9.14 -2.19 12.10
C HIS A 11 8.98 -3.47 11.29
N LEU A 12 7.82 -4.13 11.39
CA LEU A 12 7.54 -5.33 10.62
C LEU A 12 7.48 -5.04 9.12
N ILE A 13 6.86 -3.93 8.75
CA ILE A 13 6.81 -3.51 7.35
C ILE A 13 8.22 -3.33 6.79
N ARG A 14 9.09 -2.65 7.53
CA ARG A 14 10.48 -2.43 7.12
C ARG A 14 11.28 -3.72 7.02
N GLN A 15 10.97 -4.71 7.84
CA GLN A 15 11.66 -6.00 7.80
C GLN A 15 11.28 -6.84 6.57
N HIS A 16 10.04 -6.72 6.11
CA HIS A 16 9.50 -7.65 5.11
C HIS A 16 9.37 -7.07 3.71
N VAL A 17 9.32 -5.75 3.56
CA VAL A 17 9.16 -5.12 2.25
C VAL A 17 10.51 -4.76 1.66
N LYS A 18 10.73 -5.16 0.42
CA LYS A 18 11.99 -4.95 -0.30
C LYS A 18 11.73 -4.22 -1.61
N LYS A 19 12.77 -3.63 -2.17
CA LYS A 19 12.71 -3.00 -3.49
C LYS A 19 12.19 -3.98 -4.54
N GLY A 20 11.27 -3.51 -5.35
CA GLY A 20 10.66 -4.33 -6.39
C GLY A 20 9.42 -5.08 -5.96
N ASP A 21 9.07 -5.06 -4.67
CA ASP A 21 7.90 -5.77 -4.16
C ASP A 21 6.59 -5.16 -4.64
N LEU A 22 5.58 -6.00 -4.75
CA LEU A 22 4.19 -5.58 -4.91
C LEU A 22 3.51 -5.69 -3.55
N CYS A 23 3.05 -4.57 -3.04
CA CYS A 23 2.41 -4.49 -1.72
C CYS A 23 0.99 -4.00 -1.82
N ILE A 24 0.16 -4.41 -0.87
CA ILE A 24 -1.21 -3.94 -0.76
C ILE A 24 -1.40 -3.28 0.61
N ASP A 25 -1.97 -2.07 0.58
CA ASP A 25 -2.50 -1.41 1.77
C ASP A 25 -4.01 -1.58 1.74
N ALA A 26 -4.53 -2.45 2.57
CA ALA A 26 -5.94 -2.83 2.55
C ALA A 26 -6.88 -1.72 3.03
N THR A 27 -6.36 -0.79 3.83
CA THR A 27 -7.09 0.40 4.29
C THR A 27 -6.12 1.57 4.36
N MET A 28 -6.09 2.39 3.32
CA MET A 28 -5.09 3.45 3.24
C MET A 28 -5.27 4.58 4.26
N GLY A 29 -6.51 4.87 4.67
CA GLY A 29 -6.76 5.86 5.70
C GLY A 29 -6.09 7.20 5.43
N ASN A 30 -5.16 7.59 6.32
CA ASN A 30 -4.39 8.83 6.18
C ASN A 30 -3.21 8.72 5.22
N GLY A 31 -2.91 7.53 4.73
CA GLY A 31 -1.85 7.31 3.76
C GLY A 31 -0.47 7.03 4.34
N ASN A 32 -0.31 6.98 5.65
CA ASN A 32 1.01 6.78 6.27
C ASN A 32 1.62 5.43 5.92
N ASP A 33 0.84 4.36 5.96
CA ASP A 33 1.33 3.03 5.59
C ASP A 33 1.60 2.95 4.08
N THR A 34 0.73 3.56 3.27
CA THR A 34 0.92 3.62 1.82
C THR A 34 2.23 4.33 1.48
N LEU A 35 2.51 5.44 2.14
CA LEU A 35 3.76 6.18 1.95
C LEU A 35 4.97 5.33 2.31
N LEU A 36 4.93 4.67 3.46
CA LEU A 36 6.02 3.79 3.90
C LEU A 36 6.26 2.66 2.90
N LEU A 37 5.20 1.99 2.46
CA LEU A 37 5.29 0.93 1.46
C LEU A 37 5.89 1.45 0.15
N SER A 38 5.44 2.62 -0.30
CA SER A 38 5.97 3.26 -1.50
C SER A 38 7.46 3.52 -1.40
N GLN A 39 7.92 4.03 -0.27
CA GLN A 39 9.34 4.30 -0.05
C GLN A 39 10.18 3.02 -0.05
N LEU A 40 9.66 1.96 0.55
CA LEU A 40 10.39 0.70 0.68
C LEU A 40 10.45 -0.10 -0.63
N CYS A 41 9.36 -0.17 -1.39
CA CYS A 41 9.38 -0.93 -2.64
C CYS A 41 10.04 -0.19 -3.81
N GLY A 42 10.22 1.11 -3.71
CA GLY A 42 11.01 1.89 -4.67
C GLY A 42 10.45 1.93 -6.08
N ASP A 43 11.24 2.45 -7.00
CA ASP A 43 10.81 2.69 -8.39
C ASP A 43 10.42 1.43 -9.15
N THR A 44 10.95 0.28 -8.75
CA THR A 44 10.68 -0.99 -9.42
C THR A 44 9.55 -1.78 -8.79
N GLY A 45 9.04 -1.31 -7.65
CA GLY A 45 7.92 -1.94 -6.95
C GLY A 45 6.61 -1.22 -7.22
N CYS A 46 5.57 -1.66 -6.53
CA CYS A 46 4.26 -1.05 -6.67
C CYS A 46 3.45 -1.23 -5.38
N VAL A 47 2.65 -0.22 -5.04
CA VAL A 47 1.71 -0.28 -3.93
C VAL A 47 0.30 -0.11 -4.47
N LEU A 48 -0.58 -1.04 -4.13
CA LEU A 48 -2.00 -0.92 -4.41
C LEU A 48 -2.69 -0.60 -3.09
N ALA A 49 -3.34 0.54 -3.00
CA ALA A 49 -3.97 0.99 -1.77
C ALA A 49 -5.48 1.11 -1.95
N PHE A 50 -6.22 0.64 -0.97
CA PHE A 50 -7.67 0.56 -1.01
C PHE A 50 -8.31 1.29 0.15
N ASP A 51 -9.43 1.91 -0.11
CA ASP A 51 -10.33 2.41 0.93
C ASP A 51 -11.71 2.63 0.30
N ILE A 52 -12.76 2.53 1.12
CA ILE A 52 -14.12 2.78 0.67
C ILE A 52 -14.52 4.25 0.84
N GLN A 53 -13.72 5.05 1.49
CA GLN A 53 -14.00 6.46 1.76
C GLN A 53 -13.21 7.36 0.83
N GLU A 54 -13.90 8.26 0.14
CA GLU A 54 -13.26 9.25 -0.73
C GLU A 54 -12.26 10.13 0.02
N MET A 55 -12.55 10.46 1.28
CA MET A 55 -11.67 11.28 2.10
C MET A 55 -10.33 10.61 2.32
N ALA A 56 -10.34 9.30 2.53
CA ALA A 56 -9.09 8.54 2.69
C ALA A 56 -8.25 8.58 1.42
N LEU A 57 -8.88 8.43 0.26
CA LEU A 57 -8.17 8.51 -1.02
C LEU A 57 -7.58 9.89 -1.24
N SER A 58 -8.34 10.94 -0.95
CA SER A 58 -7.87 12.32 -1.11
C SER A 58 -6.69 12.63 -0.19
N HIS A 59 -6.79 12.25 1.08
CA HIS A 59 -5.72 12.48 2.06
C HIS A 59 -4.46 11.72 1.68
N THR A 60 -4.60 10.48 1.25
CA THR A 60 -3.47 9.66 0.85
C THR A 60 -2.78 10.25 -0.38
N LYS A 61 -3.55 10.66 -1.37
CA LYS A 61 -3.00 11.29 -2.57
C LYS A 61 -2.22 12.56 -2.22
N GLU A 62 -2.80 13.42 -1.39
CA GLU A 62 -2.14 14.65 -0.96
C GLU A 62 -0.82 14.36 -0.23
N LEU A 63 -0.83 13.38 0.67
CA LEU A 63 0.37 13.01 1.42
C LEU A 63 1.47 12.51 0.48
N LEU A 64 1.13 11.62 -0.44
CA LEU A 64 2.10 11.05 -1.38
C LEU A 64 2.70 12.13 -2.29
N GLU A 65 1.88 13.07 -2.75
CA GLU A 65 2.35 14.17 -3.57
C GLU A 65 3.23 15.13 -2.77
N LYS A 66 2.82 15.46 -1.54
CA LYS A 66 3.58 16.34 -0.65
C LYS A 66 4.97 15.79 -0.33
N GLU A 67 5.05 14.49 -0.11
CA GLU A 67 6.31 13.81 0.24
C GLU A 67 7.12 13.41 -0.99
N ASN A 68 6.69 13.80 -2.17
CA ASN A 68 7.35 13.45 -3.44
C ASN A 68 7.58 11.93 -3.58
N ALA A 69 6.58 11.15 -3.19
CA ALA A 69 6.67 9.71 -3.33
C ALA A 69 6.89 9.32 -4.78
N ALA A 70 7.64 8.26 -5.02
CA ALA A 70 7.81 7.70 -6.36
C ALA A 70 6.43 7.36 -6.93
N ARG A 71 6.27 7.45 -8.26
CA ARG A 71 4.98 7.15 -8.89
C ARG A 71 4.79 5.64 -9.04
N ASN A 72 4.89 4.95 -7.94
CA ASN A 72 4.83 3.50 -7.85
C ASN A 72 3.59 3.02 -7.09
N TYR A 73 2.54 3.83 -7.04
CA TYR A 73 1.33 3.50 -6.30
C TYR A 73 0.09 3.70 -7.16
N LYS A 74 -0.94 2.92 -6.82
CA LYS A 74 -2.29 3.09 -7.39
C LYS A 74 -3.27 3.11 -6.24
N LEU A 75 -4.14 4.11 -6.22
CA LEU A 75 -5.13 4.30 -5.16
C LEU A 75 -6.51 3.94 -5.69
N TYR A 76 -7.21 3.08 -4.98
CA TYR A 76 -8.52 2.60 -5.40
C TYR A 76 -9.59 2.92 -4.38
N LEU A 77 -10.68 3.54 -4.85
CA LEU A 77 -11.87 3.72 -4.04
C LEU A 77 -12.70 2.43 -4.13
N ASP A 78 -12.27 1.42 -3.40
CA ASP A 78 -12.87 0.10 -3.42
C ASP A 78 -12.54 -0.62 -2.13
N SER A 79 -13.30 -1.65 -1.81
CA SER A 79 -12.99 -2.50 -0.67
C SER A 79 -11.82 -3.43 -0.99
N HIS A 80 -10.97 -3.68 0.01
CA HIS A 80 -9.88 -4.64 -0.14
C HIS A 80 -10.36 -6.08 -0.43
N VAL A 81 -11.62 -6.39 -0.15
CA VAL A 81 -12.17 -7.71 -0.49
C VAL A 81 -12.17 -7.94 -1.99
N ASN A 82 -12.09 -6.89 -2.79
CA ASN A 82 -12.02 -6.94 -4.24
C ASN A 82 -10.61 -6.88 -4.80
N MET A 83 -9.58 -7.01 -3.95
CA MET A 83 -8.18 -6.82 -4.35
C MET A 83 -7.74 -7.76 -5.48
N GLU A 84 -8.34 -8.93 -5.59
CA GLU A 84 -8.00 -9.89 -6.65
C GLU A 84 -8.33 -9.39 -8.06
N LYS A 85 -9.21 -8.40 -8.17
CA LYS A 85 -9.46 -7.75 -9.47
C LYS A 85 -8.28 -6.95 -9.96
N TYR A 86 -7.37 -6.57 -9.06
CA TYR A 86 -6.27 -5.65 -9.34
C TYR A 86 -4.90 -6.32 -9.29
N ALA A 87 -4.79 -7.44 -8.57
CA ALA A 87 -3.54 -8.18 -8.45
C ALA A 87 -3.79 -9.65 -8.20
N LYS A 88 -2.92 -10.48 -8.73
CA LYS A 88 -2.96 -11.92 -8.45
C LYS A 88 -2.41 -12.16 -7.05
N PRO A 89 -3.09 -12.94 -6.18
CA PRO A 89 -2.65 -13.16 -4.80
C PRO A 89 -1.20 -13.61 -4.67
N MET A 90 -0.76 -14.49 -5.56
CA MET A 90 0.61 -15.03 -5.50
C MET A 90 1.69 -14.02 -5.82
N SER A 91 1.34 -12.90 -6.48
CA SER A 91 2.30 -11.86 -6.83
C SER A 91 2.52 -10.82 -5.73
N VAL A 92 1.69 -10.84 -4.69
CA VAL A 92 1.74 -9.85 -3.62
C VAL A 92 2.73 -10.28 -2.54
N SER A 93 3.67 -9.41 -2.23
CA SER A 93 4.71 -9.69 -1.22
C SER A 93 4.23 -9.39 0.20
N CYS A 94 3.45 -8.34 0.37
CA CYS A 94 3.00 -7.90 1.69
C CYS A 94 1.62 -7.26 1.61
N ILE A 95 0.75 -7.60 2.54
CA ILE A 95 -0.57 -6.98 2.69
C ILE A 95 -0.65 -6.40 4.10
N VAL A 96 -0.98 -5.11 4.18
CA VAL A 96 -1.15 -4.42 5.46
C VAL A 96 -2.63 -4.16 5.71
N PHE A 97 -3.11 -4.61 6.84
CA PHE A 97 -4.47 -4.35 7.33
C PHE A 97 -4.37 -3.46 8.57
N ASN A 98 -4.99 -2.33 8.48
CA ASN A 98 -4.92 -1.39 9.60
C ASN A 98 -6.27 -1.23 10.30
#